data_d9f64b1dd63e38fab6c97108e20222f8
#
_entry.id   d9f64b1dd63e38fab6c97108e20222f8
#
_cell.length_a   1.000
_cell.length_b   1.000
_cell.length_c   1.000
_cell.angle_alpha   90.00
_cell.angle_beta   90.00
_cell.angle_gamma   90.00
#
_symmetry.space_group_name_H-M   'P 1'
#
loop_
_entity.id
_entity.type
_entity.pdbx_description
1 polymer ?
#
loop_
_entity_poly.entity_id
_entity_poly.type
_entity_poly.pdbx_seq_one_letter_code
_entity_poly.pdbx_strand_id
1 'polypeptide(L)'
;MATYTDILIQNDDIAIDGDNQAIIIEDRAVILQDLVHAIRESGYLVEMVAERGAERRGLLRNKIIDLVEEDTRIVPGTAKFTGSGGEWTLFADTYEFGPIKSPVWIN
;
A
#
# COMPACT_ATOMS: atom_id res chain seq x y z
N MET A 1 21.46 -5.17 -8.89
CA MET A 1 21.47 -5.31 -7.41
C MET A 1 20.29 -4.55 -6.82
N ALA A 2 19.59 -5.16 -5.89
CA ALA A 2 18.47 -4.51 -5.25
C ALA A 2 18.91 -3.38 -4.33
N THR A 3 18.19 -2.26 -4.36
CA THR A 3 18.44 -1.11 -3.48
C THR A 3 17.76 -1.31 -2.12
N TYR A 4 16.57 -1.87 -2.13
CA TYR A 4 15.80 -2.13 -0.92
C TYR A 4 15.52 -3.63 -0.79
N THR A 5 15.61 -4.14 0.43
CA THR A 5 15.23 -5.53 0.74
C THR A 5 14.43 -5.56 2.04
N ASP A 6 13.51 -6.53 2.15
CA ASP A 6 12.70 -6.68 3.34
C ASP A 6 12.13 -8.10 3.39
N ILE A 7 11.46 -8.44 4.48
CA ILE A 7 10.78 -9.72 4.64
C ILE A 7 9.35 -9.58 4.13
N LEU A 8 8.93 -10.52 3.27
CA LEU A 8 7.56 -10.52 2.76
C LEU A 8 6.57 -10.80 3.89
N ILE A 9 5.53 -9.96 3.96
CA ILE A 9 4.45 -10.12 4.93
C ILE A 9 3.16 -10.43 4.18
N GLN A 10 2.49 -11.52 4.55
CA GLN A 10 1.20 -11.92 3.98
C GLN A 10 0.19 -12.08 5.11
N ASN A 11 -1.01 -11.51 4.94
CA ASN A 11 -2.08 -11.58 5.95
C ASN A 11 -1.60 -11.13 7.33
N ASP A 12 -0.79 -10.06 7.36
CA ASP A 12 -0.21 -9.47 8.58
C ASP A 12 0.75 -10.39 9.34
N ASP A 13 1.32 -11.37 8.63
CA ASP A 13 2.31 -12.26 9.22
C ASP A 13 3.47 -12.46 8.24
N ILE A 14 4.61 -12.95 8.74
CA ILE A 14 5.78 -13.21 7.92
C ILE A 14 5.50 -14.42 7.03
N ALA A 15 5.69 -14.26 5.72
CA ALA A 15 5.57 -15.36 4.77
C ALA A 15 6.78 -16.28 4.88
N ILE A 16 6.54 -17.58 4.88
CA ILE A 16 7.58 -18.59 5.04
C ILE A 16 7.54 -19.53 3.83
N ASP A 17 8.72 -19.85 3.27
CA ASP A 17 8.81 -20.78 2.15
C ASP A 17 8.80 -22.24 2.62
N GLY A 18 8.96 -23.18 1.66
CA GLY A 18 8.91 -24.61 1.94
C GLY A 18 9.99 -25.12 2.89
N ASP A 19 11.07 -24.36 3.07
CA ASP A 19 12.17 -24.69 3.98
C ASP A 19 12.06 -23.98 5.33
N ASN A 20 10.90 -23.38 5.60
CA ASN A 20 10.63 -22.67 6.84
C ASN A 20 11.48 -21.39 6.99
N GLN A 21 11.95 -20.83 5.89
CA GLN A 21 12.70 -19.58 5.85
C GLN A 21 11.81 -18.43 5.47
N ALA A 22 12.05 -17.24 6.04
CA ALA A 22 11.32 -16.03 5.66
C ALA A 22 11.62 -15.70 4.20
N ILE A 23 10.56 -15.37 3.44
CA ILE A 23 10.71 -14.97 2.03
C ILE A 23 11.18 -13.52 2.01
N ILE A 24 12.27 -13.26 1.30
CA ILE A 24 12.84 -11.92 1.16
C ILE A 24 12.39 -11.31 -0.16
N ILE A 25 11.95 -10.06 -0.12
CA ILE A 25 11.53 -9.30 -1.29
C ILE A 25 12.45 -8.11 -1.51
N GLU A 26 12.44 -7.56 -2.73
CA GLU A 26 13.35 -6.50 -3.13
C GLU A 26 12.65 -5.37 -3.88
N ASP A 27 13.21 -4.16 -3.80
CA ASP A 27 12.88 -3.00 -4.61
C ASP A 27 11.40 -2.60 -4.59
N ARG A 28 10.69 -2.72 -5.73
CA ARG A 28 9.28 -2.31 -5.83
C ARG A 28 8.40 -3.04 -4.83
N ALA A 29 8.66 -4.32 -4.61
CA ALA A 29 7.86 -5.12 -3.69
C ALA A 29 8.02 -4.64 -2.26
N VAL A 30 9.22 -4.22 -1.85
CA VAL A 30 9.45 -3.64 -0.53
C VAL A 30 8.64 -2.36 -0.36
N ILE A 31 8.71 -1.45 -1.34
CA ILE A 31 7.99 -0.19 -1.30
C ILE A 31 6.48 -0.45 -1.21
N LEU A 32 5.95 -1.34 -2.05
CA LEU A 32 4.54 -1.69 -2.03
C LEU A 32 4.10 -2.29 -0.70
N GLN A 33 4.88 -3.21 -0.15
CA GLN A 33 4.59 -3.82 1.14
C GLN A 33 4.50 -2.76 2.23
N ASP A 34 5.46 -1.84 2.27
CA ASP A 34 5.49 -0.76 3.25
C ASP A 34 4.26 0.14 3.14
N LEU A 35 3.89 0.51 1.91
CA LEU A 35 2.75 1.39 1.67
C LEU A 35 1.42 0.71 2.01
N VAL A 36 1.23 -0.53 1.58
CA VAL A 36 0.01 -1.29 1.89
C VAL A 36 -0.13 -1.47 3.40
N HIS A 37 0.97 -1.78 4.07
CA HIS A 37 0.97 -1.94 5.52
C HIS A 37 0.61 -0.63 6.23
N ALA A 38 1.16 0.49 5.79
CA ALA A 38 0.85 1.80 6.34
C ALA A 38 -0.63 2.16 6.16
N ILE A 39 -1.20 1.89 4.98
CA ILE A 39 -2.62 2.13 4.71
C ILE A 39 -3.48 1.29 5.66
N ARG A 40 -3.16 0.02 5.83
CA ARG A 40 -3.94 -0.87 6.69
C ARG A 40 -3.84 -0.46 8.15
N GLU A 41 -2.65 -0.12 8.63
CA GLU A 41 -2.45 0.32 10.01
C GLU A 41 -3.11 1.66 10.32
N SER A 42 -3.27 2.54 9.34
CA SER A 42 -3.89 3.85 9.55
C SER A 42 -5.36 3.75 9.94
N GLY A 43 -6.04 2.68 9.54
CA GLY A 43 -7.48 2.53 9.73
C GLY A 43 -8.34 3.31 8.74
N TYR A 44 -7.74 4.11 7.87
CA TYR A 44 -8.48 4.95 6.93
C TYR A 44 -9.32 4.14 5.94
N LEU A 45 -8.81 3.00 5.49
CA LEU A 45 -9.55 2.15 4.54
C LEU A 45 -10.81 1.57 5.18
N VAL A 46 -10.70 1.08 6.41
CA VAL A 46 -11.84 0.55 7.16
C VAL A 46 -12.88 1.64 7.36
N GLU A 47 -12.45 2.83 7.76
CA GLU A 47 -13.36 3.97 7.93
C GLU A 47 -14.03 4.36 6.62
N MET A 48 -13.27 4.41 5.52
CA MET A 48 -13.77 4.79 4.22
C MET A 48 -14.83 3.82 3.69
N VAL A 49 -14.60 2.52 3.88
CA VAL A 49 -15.54 1.50 3.43
C VAL A 49 -16.83 1.53 4.24
N ALA A 50 -16.73 1.83 5.54
CA ALA A 50 -17.89 1.94 6.41
C ALA A 50 -18.67 3.24 6.21
N GLU A 51 -18.06 4.26 5.60
CA GLU A 51 -18.67 5.58 5.47
C GLU A 51 -19.68 5.61 4.32
N ARG A 52 -20.87 6.13 4.60
CA ARG A 52 -21.95 6.24 3.61
C ARG A 52 -21.92 7.57 2.84
N GLY A 53 -21.36 8.62 3.43
CA GLY A 53 -21.30 9.94 2.81
C GLY A 53 -20.19 10.01 1.77
N ALA A 54 -20.53 10.41 0.54
CA ALA A 54 -19.56 10.50 -0.55
C ALA A 54 -18.45 11.52 -0.26
N GLU A 55 -18.81 12.64 0.36
CA GLU A 55 -17.86 13.69 0.70
C GLU A 55 -16.82 13.20 1.71
N ARG A 56 -17.28 12.54 2.78
CA ARG A 56 -16.37 12.02 3.80
C ARG A 56 -15.51 10.88 3.26
N ARG A 57 -16.06 10.03 2.40
CA ARG A 57 -15.26 8.99 1.74
C ARG A 57 -14.14 9.61 0.91
N GLY A 58 -14.44 10.71 0.20
CA GLY A 58 -13.44 11.44 -0.56
C GLY A 58 -12.33 12.01 0.31
N LEU A 59 -12.69 12.54 1.48
CA LEU A 59 -11.70 13.05 2.43
C LEU A 59 -10.81 11.93 2.96
N LEU A 60 -11.39 10.77 3.28
CA LEU A 60 -10.62 9.61 3.75
C LEU A 60 -9.69 9.08 2.68
N ARG A 61 -10.17 9.03 1.42
CA ARG A 61 -9.33 8.64 0.29
C ARG A 61 -8.13 9.59 0.14
N ASN A 62 -8.37 10.89 0.28
CA ASN A 62 -7.28 11.88 0.22
C ASN A 62 -6.28 11.68 1.34
N LYS A 63 -6.72 11.29 2.53
CA LYS A 63 -5.80 10.97 3.64
C LYS A 63 -4.92 9.77 3.31
N ILE A 64 -5.49 8.76 2.63
CA ILE A 64 -4.71 7.60 2.17
C ILE A 64 -3.65 8.04 1.15
N ILE A 65 -4.05 8.87 0.18
CA ILE A 65 -3.13 9.39 -0.83
C ILE A 65 -2.01 10.20 -0.17
N ASP A 66 -2.34 11.06 0.78
CA ASP A 66 -1.36 11.85 1.52
C ASP A 66 -0.38 10.95 2.27
N LEU A 67 -0.90 9.89 2.89
CA LEU A 67 -0.07 8.92 3.61
C LEU A 67 0.95 8.25 2.67
N VAL A 68 0.52 7.87 1.47
CA VAL A 68 1.40 7.27 0.46
C VAL A 68 2.47 8.28 0.03
N GLU A 69 2.07 9.54 -0.18
CA GLU A 69 2.99 10.57 -0.67
C GLU A 69 3.93 11.12 0.40
N GLU A 70 3.73 10.76 1.66
CA GLU A 70 4.71 11.03 2.72
C GLU A 70 5.98 10.18 2.54
N ASP A 71 5.90 9.06 1.84
CA ASP A 71 7.06 8.22 1.57
C ASP A 71 7.96 8.91 0.56
N THR A 72 9.22 9.10 0.95
CA THR A 72 10.18 9.84 0.13
C THR A 72 10.58 9.13 -1.17
N ARG A 73 10.26 7.86 -1.30
CA ARG A 73 10.52 7.08 -2.53
C ARG A 73 9.45 7.33 -3.60
N ILE A 74 8.32 7.94 -3.24
CA ILE A 74 7.19 8.18 -4.12
C ILE A 74 7.28 9.59 -4.71
N VAL A 75 7.03 9.70 -6.02
CA VAL A 75 6.98 11.00 -6.71
C VAL A 75 5.68 11.72 -6.30
N PRO A 76 5.78 12.93 -5.73
CA PRO A 76 4.58 13.66 -5.31
C PRO A 76 3.60 13.89 -6.46
N GLY A 77 2.32 13.77 -6.16
CA GLY A 77 1.25 14.00 -7.13
C GLY A 77 0.91 12.80 -8.01
N THR A 78 1.61 11.67 -7.84
CA THR A 78 1.38 10.48 -8.69
C THR A 78 0.50 9.43 -8.04
N ALA A 79 0.29 9.50 -6.72
CA ALA A 79 -0.48 8.49 -6.00
C ALA A 79 -1.96 8.56 -6.37
N LYS A 80 -2.56 7.41 -6.65
CA LYS A 80 -3.98 7.26 -6.94
C LYS A 80 -4.50 6.06 -6.18
N PHE A 81 -5.72 6.17 -5.69
CA PHE A 81 -6.36 5.11 -4.94
C PHE A 81 -7.79 4.96 -5.46
N THR A 82 -8.05 3.89 -6.20
CA THR A 82 -9.33 3.68 -6.89
C THR A 82 -9.90 2.32 -6.55
N GLY A 83 -11.24 2.23 -6.58
CA GLY A 83 -11.92 0.98 -6.31
C GLY A 83 -13.32 1.20 -5.78
N SER A 84 -13.90 0.14 -5.21
CA SER A 84 -15.22 0.19 -4.60
C SER A 84 -15.35 -0.90 -3.54
N GLY A 85 -16.24 -0.67 -2.57
CA GLY A 85 -16.46 -1.63 -1.50
C GLY A 85 -15.19 -1.87 -0.71
N GLY A 86 -14.83 -3.12 -0.54
CA GLY A 86 -13.62 -3.52 0.20
C GLY A 86 -12.40 -3.77 -0.67
N GLU A 87 -12.51 -3.58 -1.99
CA GLU A 87 -11.43 -3.85 -2.93
C GLU A 87 -10.96 -2.56 -3.60
N TRP A 88 -9.70 -2.21 -3.36
CA TRP A 88 -9.11 -0.98 -3.88
C TRP A 88 -7.76 -1.27 -4.51
N THR A 89 -7.31 -0.38 -5.38
CA THR A 89 -6.00 -0.47 -6.03
C THR A 89 -5.23 0.81 -5.80
N LEU A 90 -3.99 0.64 -5.34
CA LEU A 90 -3.04 1.73 -5.16
C LEU A 90 -2.15 1.83 -6.40
N PHE A 91 -1.98 3.04 -6.92
CA PHE A 91 -1.03 3.36 -7.99
C PHE A 91 -0.14 4.49 -7.52
N ALA A 92 1.14 4.43 -7.86
CA ALA A 92 2.06 5.54 -7.63
C ALA A 92 3.29 5.37 -8.50
N ASP A 93 4.05 6.46 -8.69
CA ASP A 93 5.35 6.39 -9.37
C ASP A 93 6.46 6.51 -8.33
N THR A 94 7.51 5.73 -8.50
CA THR A 94 8.71 5.82 -7.67
C THR A 94 9.79 6.55 -8.44
N TYR A 95 10.71 7.22 -7.71
CA TYR A 95 11.83 7.91 -8.35
C TYR A 95 12.81 6.95 -9.02
N GLU A 96 13.05 5.79 -8.42
CA GLU A 96 14.09 4.88 -8.89
C GLU A 96 13.57 3.69 -9.70
N PHE A 97 12.35 3.23 -9.42
CA PHE A 97 11.88 1.95 -9.96
C PHE A 97 10.65 2.09 -10.86
N GLY A 98 10.21 3.32 -11.15
CA GLY A 98 9.07 3.58 -12.01
C GLY A 98 7.73 3.31 -11.34
N PRO A 99 6.68 3.06 -12.13
CA PRO A 99 5.33 2.90 -11.58
C PRO A 99 5.17 1.62 -10.78
N ILE A 100 4.37 1.72 -9.71
CA ILE A 100 3.99 0.59 -8.86
C ILE A 100 2.48 0.52 -8.77
N LYS A 101 1.96 -0.68 -8.57
CA LYS A 101 0.54 -0.94 -8.46
C LYS A 101 0.31 -2.14 -7.55
N SER A 102 -0.66 -2.03 -6.65
CA SER A 102 -1.01 -3.15 -5.77
C SER A 102 -2.48 -3.10 -5.38
N PRO A 103 -3.15 -4.25 -5.31
CA PRO A 103 -4.45 -4.31 -4.67
C PRO A 103 -4.29 -4.08 -3.16
N VAL A 104 -5.29 -3.43 -2.58
CA VAL A 104 -5.40 -3.21 -1.13
C VAL A 104 -6.83 -3.51 -0.72
N TRP A 105 -7.02 -4.44 0.17
CA TRP A 105 -8.37 -4.81 0.61
C TRP A 105 -8.44 -4.92 2.12
N ILE A 106 -9.67 -4.86 2.63
CA ILE A 106 -9.95 -5.07 4.05
C ILE A 106 -9.91 -6.56 4.36
N ASN A 107 -9.34 -6.89 5.47
CA ASN A 107 -9.40 -8.24 6.01
C ASN A 107 -10.10 -8.25 7.34
#